data_9450d5af319fc88ef3bd1a062c5c797b
#
_entry.id   9450d5af319fc88ef3bd1a062c5c797b
#
_cell.length_a   1.000
_cell.length_b   1.000
_cell.length_c   1.000
_cell.angle_alpha   90.00
_cell.angle_beta   90.00
_cell.angle_gamma   90.00
#
_symmetry.space_group_name_H-M   'P 1'
#
loop_
_entity.id
_entity.type
_entity.pdbx_description
1 polymer ?
#
loop_
_entity_poly.entity_id
_entity_poly.type
_entity_poly.pdbx_seq_one_letter_code
_entity_poly.pdbx_strand_id
1 'polypeptide(L)'
;WQPGGVGNPAGGSPDKPVTKQWWFWTIIAVVVVALVAVGVVVALNLNKDDDEKGGGTHTSRGGATHSQPTGGPTHSQPTNSTNDGLGTTMTNPATMQNTFTFQAESYSDDPEATVDVAFEEIQWDATQAIKEGRSYGFETPSPDQVYIRLKIKITYHGKGKFDPSYLRVAYVKDGNSTDASYVSMNDELSNQSAPRDGGNASGYVTFLVSKSDVKEGVFGVSVLFYQGQEMYVKAE
;
A
#
# COMPACT_ATOMS: atom_id res chain seq x y z
N TRP A 1 -13.67 74.98 9.08
CA TRP A 1 -12.25 75.21 9.28
C TRP A 1 -11.58 73.92 9.78
N GLN A 2 -11.09 73.16 8.94
CA GLN A 2 -9.80 72.72 8.42
C GLN A 2 -8.59 72.70 9.34
N PRO A 3 -7.52 71.97 9.07
CA PRO A 3 -7.21 70.93 8.07
C PRO A 3 -6.38 69.78 8.61
N GLY A 4 -6.26 68.74 7.77
CA GLY A 4 -4.96 68.18 7.39
C GLY A 4 -4.29 67.23 8.37
N GLY A 5 -4.23 65.98 8.01
CA GLY A 5 -3.28 65.00 8.52
C GLY A 5 -2.94 64.00 7.43
N VAL A 6 -1.82 64.22 6.84
CA VAL A 6 -1.23 63.50 5.72
C VAL A 6 -0.94 62.04 6.11
N GLY A 7 -1.31 61.15 5.20
CA GLY A 7 -1.04 59.72 5.33
C GLY A 7 0.46 59.42 5.35
N ASN A 8 0.80 58.34 6.02
CA ASN A 8 2.10 57.77 5.99
C ASN A 8 2.06 56.46 5.21
N PRO A 9 2.98 56.19 4.29
CA PRO A 9 2.99 55.03 3.45
C PRO A 9 3.39 53.80 4.21
N ALA A 10 2.73 52.70 3.85
CA ALA A 10 3.03 51.36 4.28
C ALA A 10 4.48 51.00 4.04
N GLY A 11 5.20 50.70 5.11
CA GLY A 11 6.49 50.05 5.06
C GLY A 11 6.29 48.58 4.69
N GLY A 12 6.63 48.23 3.48
CA GLY A 12 6.76 46.87 3.08
C GLY A 12 7.85 46.19 3.91
N SER A 13 7.50 45.10 4.60
CA SER A 13 8.47 44.24 5.24
C SER A 13 9.27 43.51 4.15
N PRO A 14 10.60 43.49 4.22
CA PRO A 14 11.36 42.70 3.27
C PRO A 14 11.13 41.22 3.47
N ASP A 15 10.85 40.53 2.36
CA ASP A 15 10.77 39.08 2.28
C ASP A 15 12.02 38.44 2.90
N LYS A 16 11.82 37.62 3.93
CA LYS A 16 12.90 36.86 4.54
C LYS A 16 13.36 35.78 3.56
N PRO A 17 14.63 35.67 3.25
CA PRO A 17 15.14 34.64 2.36
C PRO A 17 14.88 33.25 2.94
N VAL A 18 14.44 32.36 2.08
CA VAL A 18 14.10 30.95 2.37
C VAL A 18 15.39 30.16 2.62
N THR A 19 16.01 30.32 3.79
CA THR A 19 17.20 29.56 4.20
C THR A 19 16.88 28.20 4.85
N LYS A 20 15.62 27.74 4.78
CA LYS A 20 15.19 26.47 5.37
C LYS A 20 15.45 25.21 4.51
N GLN A 21 16.00 25.37 3.31
CA GLN A 21 16.15 24.26 2.37
C GLN A 21 17.53 23.57 2.44
N TRP A 22 18.50 24.12 3.14
CA TRP A 22 19.84 23.52 3.19
C TRP A 22 19.90 22.25 4.05
N TRP A 23 19.25 22.21 5.19
CA TRP A 23 19.24 21.01 6.03
C TRP A 23 18.57 19.80 5.34
N PHE A 24 17.63 20.03 4.41
CA PHE A 24 17.01 19.01 3.60
C PHE A 24 18.02 18.32 2.67
N TRP A 25 18.90 19.10 2.05
CA TRP A 25 19.96 18.55 1.19
C TRP A 25 21.03 17.79 1.97
N THR A 26 21.30 18.15 3.22
CA THR A 26 22.22 17.40 4.08
C THR A 26 21.66 16.05 4.48
N ILE A 27 20.35 15.95 4.75
CA ILE A 27 19.70 14.66 5.04
C ILE A 27 19.75 13.74 3.80
N ILE A 28 19.44 14.26 2.62
CA ILE A 28 19.52 13.47 1.37
C ILE A 28 20.95 12.96 1.13
N ALA A 29 21.95 13.80 1.33
CA ALA A 29 23.34 13.39 1.15
C ALA A 29 23.75 12.26 2.12
N VAL A 30 23.31 12.32 3.37
CA VAL A 30 23.58 11.26 4.38
C VAL A 30 22.89 9.94 4.00
N VAL A 31 21.66 10.00 3.52
CA VAL A 31 20.93 8.80 3.08
C VAL A 31 21.59 8.15 1.87
N VAL A 32 22.03 8.95 0.90
CA VAL A 32 22.74 8.42 -0.29
C VAL A 32 24.06 7.76 0.10
N VAL A 33 24.83 8.36 1.01
CA VAL A 33 26.10 7.76 1.49
C VAL A 33 25.83 6.44 2.23
N ALA A 34 24.77 6.36 3.04
CA ALA A 34 24.38 5.13 3.74
C ALA A 34 23.99 4.00 2.76
N LEU A 35 23.24 4.32 1.71
CA LEU A 35 22.86 3.35 0.68
C LEU A 35 24.06 2.83 -0.12
N VAL A 36 25.02 3.70 -0.45
CA VAL A 36 26.26 3.29 -1.13
C VAL A 36 27.09 2.37 -0.23
N ALA A 37 27.20 2.67 1.06
CA ALA A 37 27.93 1.83 2.02
C ALA A 37 27.32 0.43 2.16
N VAL A 38 25.99 0.32 2.20
CA VAL A 38 25.28 -0.97 2.22
C VAL A 38 25.51 -1.74 0.92
N GLY A 39 25.45 -1.07 -0.24
CA GLY A 39 25.72 -1.68 -1.54
C GLY A 39 27.13 -2.27 -1.66
N VAL A 40 28.15 -1.58 -1.13
CA VAL A 40 29.54 -2.05 -1.13
C VAL A 40 29.72 -3.27 -0.22
N VAL A 41 29.08 -3.30 0.97
CA VAL A 41 29.14 -4.44 1.89
C VAL A 41 28.50 -5.70 1.27
N VAL A 42 27.37 -5.54 0.59
CA VAL A 42 26.71 -6.64 -0.12
C VAL A 42 27.58 -7.16 -1.27
N ALA A 43 28.17 -6.28 -2.07
CA ALA A 43 29.03 -6.66 -3.18
C ALA A 43 30.32 -7.39 -2.71
N LEU A 44 30.87 -7.01 -1.57
CA LEU A 44 32.08 -7.67 -1.00
C LEU A 44 31.74 -9.03 -0.35
N ASN A 45 30.51 -9.25 0.11
CA ASN A 45 30.09 -10.55 0.64
C ASN A 45 29.75 -11.57 -0.45
N LEU A 46 29.33 -11.11 -1.64
CA LEU A 46 29.02 -12.00 -2.77
C LEU A 46 30.28 -12.53 -3.49
N ASN A 47 31.46 -11.99 -3.20
CA ASN A 47 32.73 -12.40 -3.84
C ASN A 47 33.60 -13.34 -2.96
N LYS A 48 33.04 -13.97 -1.93
CA LYS A 48 33.82 -14.75 -0.97
C LYS A 48 33.67 -16.26 -1.08
N ASP A 49 32.95 -16.77 -2.06
CA ASP A 49 32.83 -18.22 -2.29
C ASP A 49 33.37 -18.56 -3.69
N ASP A 50 34.69 -18.73 -3.78
CA ASP A 50 35.37 -19.57 -4.77
C ASP A 50 36.85 -19.63 -4.40
N ASP A 51 37.25 -20.72 -3.71
CA ASP A 51 38.52 -21.45 -3.87
C ASP A 51 38.70 -22.44 -2.72
N GLU A 52 38.38 -23.70 -2.95
CA GLU A 52 39.25 -24.78 -2.53
C GLU A 52 39.01 -26.06 -3.36
N LYS A 53 40.10 -26.41 -4.00
CA LYS A 53 40.33 -27.57 -4.83
C LYS A 53 40.83 -28.73 -3.94
N GLY A 54 40.27 -29.91 -4.05
CA GLY A 54 40.81 -31.11 -3.41
C GLY A 54 40.17 -32.40 -3.96
N GLY A 55 40.87 -33.09 -4.80
CA GLY A 55 40.45 -34.31 -5.46
C GLY A 55 40.44 -35.55 -4.55
N GLY A 56 39.69 -36.55 -4.97
CA GLY A 56 39.65 -37.87 -4.34
C GLY A 56 38.67 -38.78 -5.06
N THR A 57 39.18 -39.54 -6.03
CA THR A 57 38.57 -40.72 -6.66
C THR A 57 38.33 -41.82 -5.64
N HIS A 58 37.10 -42.37 -5.56
CA HIS A 58 36.90 -43.81 -5.33
C HIS A 58 35.53 -44.29 -5.83
N THR A 59 35.62 -45.32 -6.63
CA THR A 59 34.62 -46.22 -7.22
C THR A 59 33.87 -47.03 -6.16
N SER A 60 32.57 -47.23 -6.25
CA SER A 60 31.83 -48.48 -6.33
C SER A 60 30.39 -48.45 -5.88
N ARG A 61 29.47 -48.64 -6.80
CA ARG A 61 28.46 -49.71 -6.84
C ARG A 61 27.50 -49.88 -5.65
N GLY A 62 26.22 -49.67 -5.89
CA GLY A 62 25.10 -50.17 -5.04
C GLY A 62 23.83 -49.40 -5.24
N GLY A 63 22.85 -49.92 -6.01
CA GLY A 63 21.57 -49.34 -6.24
C GLY A 63 20.69 -49.31 -4.98
N ALA A 64 20.00 -48.25 -4.80
CA ALA A 64 18.73 -48.21 -4.06
C ALA A 64 17.94 -47.00 -4.56
N THR A 65 16.82 -47.30 -5.15
CA THR A 65 15.75 -46.37 -5.49
C THR A 65 15.27 -45.64 -4.24
N HIS A 66 15.58 -44.35 -4.10
CA HIS A 66 14.93 -43.49 -3.16
C HIS A 66 14.19 -42.39 -3.95
N SER A 67 12.88 -42.47 -3.88
CA SER A 67 11.95 -41.43 -4.29
C SER A 67 12.31 -40.15 -3.56
N GLN A 68 12.75 -39.15 -4.30
CA GLN A 68 13.02 -37.79 -3.81
C GLN A 68 11.67 -37.09 -3.63
N PRO A 69 11.35 -36.57 -2.44
CA PRO A 69 10.23 -35.62 -2.32
C PRO A 69 10.69 -34.29 -2.91
N THR A 70 10.18 -33.97 -4.09
CA THR A 70 10.22 -32.62 -4.64
C THR A 70 9.21 -31.74 -3.84
N GLY A 71 9.66 -31.20 -2.73
CA GLY A 71 8.99 -30.18 -1.98
C GLY A 71 9.80 -28.89 -2.11
N GLY A 72 9.64 -28.17 -3.22
CA GLY A 72 10.02 -26.76 -3.28
C GLY A 72 9.06 -25.96 -2.42
N PRO A 73 9.48 -24.81 -1.83
CA PRO A 73 8.57 -23.93 -1.11
C PRO A 73 7.49 -23.46 -2.08
N THR A 74 6.28 -23.94 -1.88
CA THR A 74 5.10 -23.44 -2.58
C THR A 74 4.87 -22.03 -2.04
N HIS A 75 5.13 -21.01 -2.83
CA HIS A 75 4.67 -19.67 -2.56
C HIS A 75 3.14 -19.73 -2.47
N SER A 76 2.61 -19.54 -1.29
CA SER A 76 1.18 -19.43 -1.09
C SER A 76 0.71 -18.14 -1.74
N GLN A 77 0.10 -18.26 -2.90
CA GLN A 77 -0.59 -17.15 -3.57
C GLN A 77 -1.83 -16.79 -2.72
N PRO A 78 -2.23 -15.52 -2.64
CA PRO A 78 -3.47 -15.13 -1.98
C PRO A 78 -4.60 -16.02 -2.50
N THR A 79 -5.27 -16.71 -1.60
CA THR A 79 -6.39 -17.57 -1.99
C THR A 79 -7.64 -16.73 -2.06
N ASN A 80 -8.11 -16.48 -3.26
CA ASN A 80 -9.50 -16.12 -3.47
C ASN A 80 -10.34 -17.36 -3.21
N SER A 81 -11.22 -17.32 -2.24
CA SER A 81 -11.99 -18.48 -1.75
C SER A 81 -12.94 -19.13 -2.73
N THR A 82 -12.86 -18.89 -4.02
CA THR A 82 -13.51 -19.64 -5.11
C THR A 82 -13.30 -18.92 -6.45
N ASN A 83 -12.37 -19.37 -7.23
CA ASN A 83 -12.34 -19.34 -8.71
C ASN A 83 -10.93 -19.12 -9.22
N ASP A 84 -10.45 -20.02 -10.06
CA ASP A 84 -9.14 -20.00 -10.69
C ASP A 84 -8.85 -18.66 -11.40
N GLY A 85 -8.00 -17.83 -10.77
CA GLY A 85 -7.48 -16.61 -11.36
C GLY A 85 -8.38 -15.36 -11.32
N LEU A 86 -9.57 -15.41 -10.70
CA LEU A 86 -10.44 -14.24 -10.55
C LEU A 86 -9.80 -13.22 -9.60
N GLY A 87 -9.72 -11.96 -10.02
CA GLY A 87 -9.09 -10.89 -9.27
C GLY A 87 -7.57 -10.83 -9.39
N THR A 88 -6.90 -11.75 -10.09
CA THR A 88 -5.44 -11.73 -10.24
C THR A 88 -4.95 -10.77 -11.32
N THR A 89 -5.83 -10.27 -12.17
CA THR A 89 -5.51 -9.30 -13.22
C THR A 89 -6.61 -8.25 -13.35
N MET A 90 -6.25 -7.07 -13.83
CA MET A 90 -7.21 -5.98 -14.11
C MET A 90 -8.25 -6.34 -15.17
N THR A 91 -7.95 -7.28 -16.06
CA THR A 91 -8.85 -7.73 -17.14
C THR A 91 -9.79 -8.84 -16.70
N ASN A 92 -9.53 -9.48 -15.55
CA ASN A 92 -10.38 -10.48 -14.93
C ASN A 92 -10.57 -10.15 -13.44
N PRO A 93 -11.16 -8.98 -13.10
CA PRO A 93 -11.33 -8.57 -11.71
C PRO A 93 -12.38 -9.42 -11.01
N ALA A 94 -12.23 -9.58 -9.70
CA ALA A 94 -13.28 -10.11 -8.84
C ALA A 94 -14.42 -9.08 -8.71
N THR A 95 -15.53 -9.49 -8.10
CA THR A 95 -16.64 -8.61 -7.74
C THR A 95 -16.59 -8.25 -6.26
N MET A 96 -17.41 -7.31 -5.83
CA MET A 96 -17.50 -6.90 -4.42
C MET A 96 -17.97 -8.02 -3.46
N GLN A 97 -18.55 -9.10 -3.97
CA GLN A 97 -18.97 -10.27 -3.16
C GLN A 97 -17.79 -11.20 -2.81
N ASN A 98 -16.65 -11.03 -3.46
CA ASN A 98 -15.47 -11.84 -3.20
C ASN A 98 -14.70 -11.31 -1.98
N THR A 99 -14.04 -12.22 -1.25
CA THR A 99 -13.13 -11.90 -0.18
C THR A 99 -11.73 -12.32 -0.61
N PHE A 100 -10.75 -11.46 -0.40
CA PHE A 100 -9.34 -11.77 -0.62
C PHE A 100 -8.68 -12.11 0.69
N THR A 101 -7.95 -13.23 0.73
CA THR A 101 -7.16 -13.63 1.89
C THR A 101 -5.67 -13.44 1.58
N PHE A 102 -4.99 -12.66 2.39
CA PHE A 102 -3.55 -12.43 2.32
C PHE A 102 -2.87 -13.13 3.49
N GLN A 103 -1.82 -13.90 3.20
CA GLN A 103 -1.00 -14.61 4.17
C GLN A 103 0.21 -13.75 4.56
N ALA A 104 0.55 -13.71 5.84
CA ALA A 104 1.76 -13.03 6.31
C ALA A 104 3.03 -13.61 5.66
N GLU A 105 4.08 -12.78 5.51
CA GLU A 105 5.36 -13.22 4.99
C GLU A 105 6.03 -14.24 5.91
N SER A 106 6.77 -15.17 5.33
CA SER A 106 7.41 -16.27 6.06
C SER A 106 8.46 -15.82 7.10
N TYR A 107 8.96 -14.61 6.96
CA TYR A 107 9.90 -13.98 7.90
C TYR A 107 9.22 -13.11 8.97
N SER A 108 7.89 -13.03 8.97
CA SER A 108 7.14 -12.32 10.02
C SER A 108 7.18 -13.08 11.35
N ASP A 109 6.88 -12.39 12.45
CA ASP A 109 6.77 -13.00 13.79
C ASP A 109 5.61 -14.02 13.88
N ASP A 110 4.64 -13.93 12.96
CA ASP A 110 3.51 -14.84 12.84
C ASP A 110 3.23 -15.19 11.36
N PRO A 111 3.98 -16.13 10.77
CA PRO A 111 3.84 -16.49 9.35
C PRO A 111 2.50 -17.14 9.01
N GLU A 112 1.79 -17.68 10.01
CA GLU A 112 0.46 -18.28 9.83
C GLU A 112 -0.67 -17.25 9.87
N ALA A 113 -0.36 -15.99 10.20
CA ALA A 113 -1.37 -14.95 10.24
C ALA A 113 -1.95 -14.65 8.86
N THR A 114 -3.26 -14.41 8.82
CA THR A 114 -3.97 -14.02 7.60
C THR A 114 -4.81 -12.79 7.80
N VAL A 115 -5.07 -12.10 6.69
CA VAL A 115 -5.95 -10.95 6.62
C VAL A 115 -6.97 -11.19 5.51
N ASP A 116 -8.23 -11.26 5.89
CA ASP A 116 -9.36 -11.30 4.96
C ASP A 116 -9.82 -9.88 4.65
N VAL A 117 -9.93 -9.56 3.37
CA VAL A 117 -10.37 -8.26 2.86
C VAL A 117 -11.67 -8.44 2.08
N ALA A 118 -12.75 -7.93 2.63
CA ALA A 118 -14.08 -7.94 2.01
C ALA A 118 -14.53 -6.51 1.66
N PHE A 119 -15.36 -6.38 0.65
CA PHE A 119 -15.84 -5.10 0.13
C PHE A 119 -17.31 -4.94 0.47
N GLU A 120 -17.68 -3.80 1.07
CA GLU A 120 -19.05 -3.61 1.58
C GLU A 120 -19.89 -2.66 0.72
N GLU A 121 -19.32 -1.51 0.35
CA GLU A 121 -20.08 -0.41 -0.26
C GLU A 121 -19.15 0.46 -1.11
N ILE A 122 -19.69 1.10 -2.13
CA ILE A 122 -19.01 2.18 -2.85
C ILE A 122 -19.90 3.41 -2.97
N GLN A 123 -19.30 4.58 -2.67
CA GLN A 123 -19.89 5.89 -2.89
C GLN A 123 -19.21 6.53 -4.09
N TRP A 124 -19.90 6.58 -5.23
CA TRP A 124 -19.36 7.11 -6.48
C TRP A 124 -19.30 8.64 -6.55
N ASP A 125 -19.94 9.33 -5.63
CA ASP A 125 -19.76 10.76 -5.36
C ASP A 125 -19.92 11.00 -3.85
N ALA A 126 -18.80 11.12 -3.17
CA ALA A 126 -18.73 11.40 -1.75
C ALA A 126 -18.27 12.85 -1.46
N THR A 127 -18.16 13.69 -2.49
CA THR A 127 -17.56 15.02 -2.38
C THR A 127 -18.23 15.88 -1.31
N GLN A 128 -19.55 15.90 -1.26
CA GLN A 128 -20.28 16.68 -0.27
C GLN A 128 -20.12 16.11 1.14
N ALA A 129 -20.22 14.79 1.28
CA ALA A 129 -20.05 14.13 2.59
C ALA A 129 -18.66 14.37 3.17
N ILE A 130 -17.61 14.30 2.34
CA ILE A 130 -16.24 14.60 2.77
C ILE A 130 -16.10 16.06 3.14
N LYS A 131 -16.66 16.99 2.33
CA LYS A 131 -16.61 18.42 2.60
C LYS A 131 -17.23 18.78 3.96
N GLU A 132 -18.29 18.10 4.34
CA GLU A 132 -19.02 18.36 5.60
C GLU A 132 -18.41 17.65 6.80
N GLY A 133 -17.95 16.40 6.62
CA GLY A 133 -17.53 15.52 7.72
C GLY A 133 -16.05 15.60 8.09
N ARG A 134 -15.22 16.25 7.28
CA ARG A 134 -13.77 16.28 7.49
C ARG A 134 -13.32 17.24 8.59
N SER A 135 -12.24 16.91 9.26
CA SER A 135 -11.51 17.86 10.12
C SER A 135 -10.48 18.67 9.31
N TYR A 136 -9.77 18.03 8.38
CA TYR A 136 -8.78 18.64 7.47
C TYR A 136 -8.50 17.72 6.27
N GLY A 137 -7.57 18.09 5.38
CA GLY A 137 -7.16 17.26 4.25
C GLY A 137 -8.11 17.28 3.06
N PHE A 138 -9.07 18.21 3.01
CA PHE A 138 -9.96 18.36 1.85
C PHE A 138 -9.30 19.25 0.80
N GLU A 139 -9.07 18.68 -0.36
CA GLU A 139 -8.77 19.42 -1.56
C GLU A 139 -10.09 19.67 -2.32
N THR A 140 -10.34 20.91 -2.71
CA THR A 140 -11.55 21.22 -3.49
C THR A 140 -11.36 20.60 -4.89
N PRO A 141 -12.21 19.63 -5.29
CA PRO A 141 -12.11 19.05 -6.62
C PRO A 141 -12.25 20.09 -7.72
N SER A 142 -11.49 19.92 -8.81
CA SER A 142 -11.76 20.67 -10.05
C SER A 142 -13.13 20.26 -10.63
N PRO A 143 -13.72 21.05 -11.56
CA PRO A 143 -15.05 20.76 -12.10
C PRO A 143 -15.19 19.37 -12.74
N ASP A 144 -14.10 18.77 -13.19
CA ASP A 144 -14.00 17.45 -13.82
C ASP A 144 -13.60 16.34 -12.84
N GLN A 145 -13.41 16.63 -11.54
CA GLN A 145 -13.04 15.66 -10.51
C GLN A 145 -14.16 15.42 -9.51
N VAL A 146 -14.08 14.29 -8.83
CA VAL A 146 -15.02 13.88 -7.79
C VAL A 146 -14.30 12.97 -6.78
N TYR A 147 -14.69 13.03 -5.52
CA TYR A 147 -14.28 12.04 -4.53
C TYR A 147 -15.17 10.81 -4.62
N ILE A 148 -14.53 9.64 -4.68
CA ILE A 148 -15.18 8.33 -4.51
C ILE A 148 -14.67 7.67 -3.24
N ARG A 149 -15.47 6.79 -2.61
CA ARG A 149 -15.08 6.08 -1.39
C ARG A 149 -15.48 4.62 -1.48
N LEU A 150 -14.54 3.72 -1.21
CA LEU A 150 -14.76 2.29 -1.14
C LEU A 150 -14.72 1.86 0.33
N LYS A 151 -15.81 1.25 0.82
CA LYS A 151 -15.90 0.70 2.17
C LYS A 151 -15.37 -0.72 2.19
N ILE A 152 -14.40 -0.96 3.04
CA ILE A 152 -13.69 -2.22 3.17
C ILE A 152 -13.82 -2.71 4.60
N LYS A 153 -14.03 -4.02 4.75
CA LYS A 153 -13.95 -4.73 6.02
C LYS A 153 -12.74 -5.65 6.00
N ILE A 154 -11.90 -5.51 7.01
CA ILE A 154 -10.76 -6.38 7.27
C ILE A 154 -11.10 -7.31 8.42
N THR A 155 -10.82 -8.61 8.30
CA THR A 155 -10.82 -9.55 9.42
C THR A 155 -9.41 -10.12 9.59
N TYR A 156 -8.87 -10.07 10.80
CA TYR A 156 -7.52 -10.55 11.09
C TYR A 156 -7.56 -11.89 11.82
N HIS A 157 -6.67 -12.80 11.43
CA HIS A 157 -6.43 -14.07 12.09
C HIS A 157 -4.93 -14.20 12.40
N GLY A 158 -4.57 -14.28 13.69
CA GLY A 158 -3.19 -14.36 14.10
C GLY A 158 -2.96 -13.96 15.56
N LYS A 159 -1.73 -14.13 16.04
CA LYS A 159 -1.35 -13.94 17.44
C LYS A 159 -1.32 -12.49 17.92
N GLY A 160 -1.14 -11.53 16.97
CA GLY A 160 -0.94 -10.12 17.29
C GLY A 160 -2.17 -9.26 17.10
N LYS A 161 -1.96 -8.19 16.35
CA LYS A 161 -2.98 -7.28 15.84
C LYS A 161 -2.57 -6.84 14.44
N PHE A 162 -3.54 -6.55 13.60
CA PHE A 162 -3.33 -6.00 12.26
C PHE A 162 -3.51 -4.47 12.28
N ASP A 163 -2.57 -3.74 11.71
CA ASP A 163 -2.74 -2.30 11.51
C ASP A 163 -3.47 -2.05 10.17
N PRO A 164 -4.70 -1.48 10.19
CA PRO A 164 -5.44 -1.23 8.96
C PRO A 164 -4.71 -0.33 7.94
N SER A 165 -3.73 0.44 8.38
CA SER A 165 -2.91 1.27 7.50
C SER A 165 -1.95 0.46 6.60
N TYR A 166 -1.79 -0.85 6.84
CA TYR A 166 -1.01 -1.73 5.95
C TYR A 166 -1.77 -2.15 4.70
N LEU A 167 -3.10 -2.01 4.69
CA LEU A 167 -3.87 -2.20 3.45
C LEU A 167 -3.53 -1.08 2.47
N ARG A 168 -3.20 -1.47 1.24
CA ARG A 168 -2.96 -0.57 0.12
C ARG A 168 -4.06 -0.77 -0.91
N VAL A 169 -4.71 0.31 -1.27
CA VAL A 169 -5.76 0.30 -2.28
C VAL A 169 -5.49 1.44 -3.26
N ALA A 170 -5.58 1.14 -4.55
CA ALA A 170 -5.49 2.11 -5.61
C ALA A 170 -6.70 1.98 -6.55
N TYR A 171 -7.18 3.07 -7.10
CA TYR A 171 -8.15 3.05 -8.19
C TYR A 171 -7.42 3.06 -9.52
N VAL A 172 -7.62 2.03 -10.35
CA VAL A 172 -6.85 1.81 -11.57
C VAL A 172 -7.76 1.89 -12.80
N LYS A 173 -7.40 2.77 -13.73
CA LYS A 173 -8.08 2.95 -15.02
C LYS A 173 -7.05 3.02 -16.15
N ASP A 174 -7.21 2.17 -17.17
CA ASP A 174 -6.33 2.12 -18.36
C ASP A 174 -4.83 2.03 -18.01
N GLY A 175 -4.50 1.27 -16.93
CA GLY A 175 -3.13 1.10 -16.44
C GLY A 175 -2.58 2.26 -15.61
N ASN A 176 -3.36 3.32 -15.38
CA ASN A 176 -2.99 4.43 -14.51
C ASN A 176 -3.61 4.23 -13.13
N SER A 177 -2.78 4.34 -12.08
CA SER A 177 -3.21 4.21 -10.69
C SER A 177 -3.45 5.57 -10.07
N THR A 178 -4.56 5.70 -9.35
CA THR A 178 -4.84 6.82 -8.44
C THR A 178 -4.75 6.28 -7.02
N ASP A 179 -3.79 6.77 -6.25
CA ASP A 179 -3.61 6.39 -4.86
C ASP A 179 -4.72 6.97 -3.97
N ALA A 180 -4.88 6.37 -2.79
CA ALA A 180 -5.82 6.86 -1.79
C ALA A 180 -5.50 8.31 -1.39
N SER A 181 -6.51 9.15 -1.39
CA SER A 181 -6.43 10.55 -0.94
C SER A 181 -6.44 10.61 0.58
N TYR A 182 -5.57 11.45 1.14
CA TYR A 182 -5.57 11.68 2.57
C TYR A 182 -6.69 12.68 2.95
N VAL A 183 -7.75 12.16 3.55
CA VAL A 183 -8.83 12.96 4.13
C VAL A 183 -9.03 12.58 5.59
N SER A 184 -9.26 13.58 6.46
CA SER A 184 -9.42 13.33 7.90
C SER A 184 -10.88 13.13 8.24
N MET A 185 -11.36 11.90 8.00
CA MET A 185 -12.70 11.43 8.37
C MET A 185 -12.59 10.37 9.47
N ASN A 186 -13.54 10.36 10.41
CA ASN A 186 -13.52 9.36 11.50
C ASN A 186 -13.76 7.93 11.01
N ASP A 187 -14.42 7.77 9.87
CA ASP A 187 -14.76 6.50 9.25
C ASP A 187 -13.77 6.05 8.16
N GLU A 188 -12.61 6.72 8.02
CA GLU A 188 -11.50 6.22 7.20
C GLU A 188 -10.94 4.92 7.82
N LEU A 189 -10.62 3.95 6.95
CA LEU A 189 -10.13 2.63 7.38
C LEU A 189 -8.85 2.74 8.20
N SER A 190 -7.93 3.62 7.81
CA SER A 190 -6.68 3.88 8.51
C SER A 190 -6.86 4.44 9.93
N ASN A 191 -8.03 5.00 10.24
CA ASN A 191 -8.37 5.53 11.56
C ASN A 191 -9.06 4.49 12.47
N GLN A 192 -9.34 3.29 11.95
CA GLN A 192 -9.99 2.25 12.74
C GLN A 192 -9.02 1.55 13.69
N SER A 193 -9.57 1.05 14.79
CA SER A 193 -8.77 0.29 15.77
C SER A 193 -8.23 -0.99 15.14
N ALA A 194 -6.98 -1.31 15.44
CA ALA A 194 -6.31 -2.51 14.98
C ALA A 194 -6.98 -3.79 15.51
N PRO A 195 -7.59 -4.65 14.65
CA PRO A 195 -8.22 -5.89 15.07
C PRO A 195 -7.20 -6.91 15.57
N ARG A 196 -7.63 -7.76 16.50
CA ARG A 196 -6.95 -8.96 16.97
C ARG A 196 -7.58 -10.19 16.34
N ASP A 197 -7.09 -11.37 16.71
CA ASP A 197 -7.59 -12.65 16.18
C ASP A 197 -9.10 -12.76 16.19
N GLY A 198 -9.69 -13.06 15.03
CA GLY A 198 -11.13 -13.09 14.77
C GLY A 198 -11.83 -11.73 14.79
N GLY A 199 -11.12 -10.65 15.15
CA GLY A 199 -11.67 -9.30 15.15
C GLY A 199 -11.65 -8.66 13.76
N ASN A 200 -12.42 -7.57 13.61
CA ASN A 200 -12.52 -6.86 12.34
C ASN A 200 -12.40 -5.34 12.53
N ALA A 201 -12.01 -4.65 11.44
CA ALA A 201 -12.08 -3.22 11.26
C ALA A 201 -12.82 -2.94 9.95
N SER A 202 -13.72 -1.96 9.93
CA SER A 202 -14.42 -1.53 8.73
C SER A 202 -14.33 -0.02 8.59
N GLY A 203 -14.03 0.44 7.39
CA GLY A 203 -13.91 1.86 7.09
C GLY A 203 -13.75 2.13 5.60
N TYR A 204 -13.71 3.39 5.25
CA TYR A 204 -13.58 3.83 3.87
C TYR A 204 -12.13 4.07 3.47
N VAL A 205 -11.85 3.85 2.19
CA VAL A 205 -10.66 4.37 1.49
C VAL A 205 -11.17 5.35 0.44
N THR A 206 -10.60 6.54 0.42
CA THR A 206 -11.08 7.67 -0.38
C THR A 206 -10.13 7.96 -1.53
N PHE A 207 -10.68 8.31 -2.70
CA PHE A 207 -9.91 8.65 -3.90
C PHE A 207 -10.47 9.91 -4.54
N LEU A 208 -9.58 10.75 -5.09
CA LEU A 208 -9.96 11.88 -5.95
C LEU A 208 -9.70 11.49 -7.40
N VAL A 209 -10.74 11.27 -8.16
CA VAL A 209 -10.68 10.75 -9.53
C VAL A 209 -11.32 11.71 -10.53
N SER A 210 -10.98 11.54 -11.82
CA SER A 210 -11.72 12.20 -12.90
C SER A 210 -13.15 11.66 -12.98
N LYS A 211 -14.12 12.52 -13.25
CA LYS A 211 -15.52 12.10 -13.45
C LYS A 211 -15.71 11.16 -14.61
N SER A 212 -14.86 11.28 -15.66
CA SER A 212 -14.85 10.34 -16.79
C SER A 212 -14.44 8.92 -16.41
N ASP A 213 -13.69 8.76 -15.32
CA ASP A 213 -13.13 7.48 -14.91
C ASP A 213 -14.00 6.75 -13.88
N VAL A 214 -15.02 7.45 -13.34
CA VAL A 214 -15.96 6.89 -12.37
C VAL A 214 -16.67 5.68 -12.96
N LYS A 215 -16.64 4.53 -12.24
CA LYS A 215 -17.18 3.22 -12.64
C LYS A 215 -16.44 2.52 -13.79
N GLU A 216 -15.47 3.16 -14.40
CA GLU A 216 -14.74 2.61 -15.55
C GLU A 216 -13.48 1.83 -15.16
N GLY A 217 -13.01 1.99 -13.90
CA GLY A 217 -11.81 1.37 -13.37
C GLY A 217 -12.09 0.15 -12.50
N VAL A 218 -11.01 -0.36 -11.91
CA VAL A 218 -10.98 -1.42 -10.90
C VAL A 218 -10.22 -0.93 -9.68
N PHE A 219 -10.41 -1.56 -8.53
CA PHE A 219 -9.60 -1.31 -7.35
C PHE A 219 -8.53 -2.40 -7.24
N GLY A 220 -7.25 -1.99 -7.22
CA GLY A 220 -6.12 -2.84 -6.89
C GLY A 220 -5.92 -2.86 -5.38
N VAL A 221 -5.77 -4.04 -4.79
CA VAL A 221 -5.68 -4.26 -3.34
C VAL A 221 -4.47 -5.11 -3.01
N SER A 222 -3.64 -4.66 -2.11
CA SER A 222 -2.49 -5.40 -1.58
C SER A 222 -2.31 -5.10 -0.09
N VAL A 223 -1.53 -5.92 0.60
CA VAL A 223 -1.26 -5.76 2.04
C VAL A 223 0.26 -5.75 2.25
N LEU A 224 0.77 -4.70 2.88
CA LEU A 224 2.20 -4.60 3.21
C LEU A 224 2.62 -5.71 4.18
N PHE A 225 3.78 -6.31 3.93
CA PHE A 225 4.36 -7.40 4.72
C PHE A 225 3.55 -8.71 4.67
N TYR A 226 2.66 -8.83 3.69
CA TYR A 226 1.91 -10.05 3.40
C TYR A 226 2.26 -10.57 2.01
N GLN A 227 2.17 -11.89 1.85
CA GLN A 227 2.47 -12.55 0.59
C GLN A 227 1.39 -12.28 -0.45
N GLY A 228 1.81 -12.35 -1.69
CA GLY A 228 0.92 -12.28 -2.83
C GLY A 228 1.06 -10.99 -3.62
N GLN A 229 0.48 -11.06 -4.79
CA GLN A 229 0.38 -9.93 -5.69
C GLN A 229 -0.83 -9.07 -5.38
N GLU A 230 -0.87 -7.90 -5.98
CA GLU A 230 -2.07 -7.06 -5.98
C GLU A 230 -3.27 -7.80 -6.57
N MET A 231 -4.41 -7.74 -5.89
CA MET A 231 -5.68 -8.33 -6.31
C MET A 231 -6.61 -7.23 -6.79
N TYR A 232 -7.42 -7.52 -7.81
CA TYR A 232 -8.28 -6.53 -8.45
C TYR A 232 -9.76 -6.84 -8.24
N VAL A 233 -10.53 -5.83 -7.86
CA VAL A 233 -11.98 -5.91 -7.69
C VAL A 233 -12.66 -4.83 -8.50
N LYS A 234 -13.76 -5.18 -9.18
CA LYS A 234 -14.64 -4.25 -9.84
C LYS A 234 -15.89 -4.01 -8.99
N ALA A 235 -16.15 -2.76 -8.71
CA ALA A 235 -17.40 -2.34 -8.09
C ALA A 235 -18.43 -2.06 -9.20
N GLU A 236 -19.50 -2.83 -9.17
CA GLU A 236 -20.64 -2.69 -10.10
C GLU A 236 -21.83 -2.02 -9.41
#